data_251b682ef8fcf820c0e19095ef60abb1
#
_entry.id   251b682ef8fcf820c0e19095ef60abb1
#
_cell.length_a   1.000
_cell.length_b   1.000
_cell.length_c   1.000
_cell.angle_alpha   90.00
_cell.angle_beta   90.00
_cell.angle_gamma   90.00
#
_symmetry.space_group_name_H-M   'P 1'
#
loop_
_entity.id
_entity.type
_entity.pdbx_description
1 polymer ?
#
loop_
_entity_poly.entity_id
_entity_poly.type
_entity_poly.pdbx_seq_one_letter_code
_entity_poly.pdbx_strand_id
1 'polypeptide(L)'
;RYSMHLMEERMRDALPAAIRQPLFGLLGRVYPKADWAPRMLRAKTTFEGMGRTAVEAYFHSVSILRGPMREQLFSEALQRDLAGYGAQEVFDYHAGRAGTDDPLALIQYLDLKTYLVGDINTKVDRASMAHSLEVREPLMDHKLVEWLATLPSSLKVRGQEGKFLLKKALEPQLPNDVLYRPKMGFSVPLARWFREPLKQRVRDAVLGERLASTGWFNRGYLQHLVDAHQNG
;
A
#
# COMPACT_ATOMS: atom_id res chain seq x y z
N ARG A 1 -4.30 -8.79 -1.45
CA ARG A 1 -2.92 -8.29 -1.43
C ARG A 1 -1.93 -9.44 -1.23
N TYR A 2 -1.91 -10.14 -0.08
CA TYR A 2 -0.93 -11.19 0.24
C TYR A 2 -0.91 -12.35 -0.77
N SER A 3 -2.07 -12.87 -1.18
CA SER A 3 -2.13 -13.94 -2.19
C SER A 3 -1.51 -13.53 -3.54
N MET A 4 -1.64 -12.26 -3.91
CA MET A 4 -1.01 -11.73 -5.12
C MET A 4 0.52 -11.66 -4.98
N HIS A 5 1.02 -11.18 -3.84
CA HIS A 5 2.45 -11.18 -3.56
C HIS A 5 3.05 -12.59 -3.55
N LEU A 6 2.36 -13.55 -2.94
CA LEU A 6 2.80 -14.96 -2.97
C LEU A 6 2.84 -15.53 -4.39
N MET A 7 1.90 -15.14 -5.24
CA MET A 7 1.92 -15.52 -6.66
C MET A 7 3.11 -14.87 -7.38
N GLU A 8 3.32 -13.58 -7.19
CA GLU A 8 4.46 -12.85 -7.75
C GLU A 8 5.79 -13.44 -7.27
N GLU A 9 5.89 -13.86 -6.00
CA GLU A 9 7.10 -14.47 -5.45
C GLU A 9 7.42 -15.81 -6.12
N ARG A 10 6.43 -16.67 -6.27
CA ARG A 10 6.60 -17.92 -7.03
C ARG A 10 7.09 -17.68 -8.47
N MET A 11 6.60 -16.61 -9.11
CA MET A 11 7.08 -16.23 -10.43
C MET A 11 8.51 -15.67 -10.40
N ARG A 12 8.90 -14.97 -9.32
CA ARG A 12 10.27 -14.48 -9.12
C ARG A 12 11.25 -15.65 -8.94
N ASP A 13 10.86 -16.66 -8.18
CA ASP A 13 11.66 -17.87 -7.96
C ASP A 13 11.85 -18.69 -9.24
N ALA A 14 10.85 -18.69 -10.13
CA ALA A 14 10.91 -19.40 -11.40
C ALA A 14 11.79 -18.73 -12.47
N LEU A 15 12.09 -17.43 -12.33
CA LEU A 15 12.81 -16.65 -13.34
C LEU A 15 14.02 -15.94 -12.72
N PRO A 16 15.25 -16.22 -13.15
CA PRO A 16 16.45 -15.52 -12.70
C PRO A 16 16.34 -14.00 -12.84
N ALA A 17 16.82 -13.26 -11.84
CA ALA A 17 16.74 -11.81 -11.78
C ALA A 17 17.32 -11.12 -13.03
N ALA A 18 18.41 -11.68 -13.58
CA ALA A 18 19.07 -11.17 -14.79
C ALA A 18 18.17 -11.15 -16.03
N ILE A 19 17.20 -12.04 -16.12
CA ILE A 19 16.21 -12.11 -17.22
C ILE A 19 14.94 -11.34 -16.83
N ARG A 20 14.46 -11.58 -15.62
CA ARG A 20 13.20 -11.05 -15.12
C ARG A 20 13.19 -9.52 -15.04
N GLN A 21 14.24 -8.92 -14.47
CA GLN A 21 14.27 -7.47 -14.24
C GLN A 21 14.23 -6.66 -15.55
N PRO A 22 15.06 -6.89 -16.59
CA PRO A 22 14.98 -6.15 -17.82
C PRO A 22 13.70 -6.42 -18.58
N LEU A 23 13.23 -7.68 -18.63
CA LEU A 23 12.01 -8.07 -19.34
C LEU A 23 10.78 -7.37 -18.77
N PHE A 24 10.53 -7.55 -17.47
CA PHE A 24 9.36 -6.96 -16.82
C PHE A 24 9.50 -5.45 -16.57
N GLY A 25 10.72 -4.94 -16.44
CA GLY A 25 10.99 -3.51 -16.41
C GLY A 25 10.60 -2.82 -17.73
N LEU A 26 10.91 -3.44 -18.87
CA LEU A 26 10.48 -2.96 -20.18
C LEU A 26 8.96 -3.07 -20.34
N LEU A 27 8.38 -4.22 -20.03
CA LEU A 27 6.93 -4.43 -20.09
C LEU A 27 6.17 -3.43 -19.22
N GLY A 28 6.65 -3.16 -17.99
CA GLY A 28 6.05 -2.17 -17.10
C GLY A 28 6.08 -0.74 -17.63
N ARG A 29 7.10 -0.40 -18.45
CA ARG A 29 7.20 0.92 -19.12
C ARG A 29 6.27 1.05 -20.32
N VAL A 30 6.24 0.02 -21.17
CA VAL A 30 5.51 0.03 -22.46
C VAL A 30 4.02 -0.28 -22.27
N TYR A 31 3.67 -1.11 -21.29
CA TYR A 31 2.29 -1.54 -21.09
C TYR A 31 1.40 -0.36 -20.63
N PRO A 32 0.29 -0.07 -21.33
CA PRO A 32 -0.56 1.06 -21.00
C PRO A 32 -1.26 0.88 -19.64
N LYS A 33 -1.48 1.98 -18.94
CA LYS A 33 -2.33 1.99 -17.75
C LYS A 33 -3.80 2.01 -18.19
N ALA A 34 -4.42 0.85 -18.23
CA ALA A 34 -5.78 0.67 -18.69
C ALA A 34 -6.74 0.44 -17.49
N ASP A 35 -6.97 1.48 -16.67
CA ASP A 35 -7.83 1.39 -15.48
C ASP A 35 -9.30 1.08 -15.82
N TRP A 36 -9.73 1.42 -17.04
CA TRP A 36 -11.05 1.11 -17.61
C TRP A 36 -11.19 -0.32 -18.13
N ALA A 37 -10.08 -1.02 -18.36
CA ALA A 37 -10.08 -2.36 -18.94
C ALA A 37 -10.47 -3.45 -17.93
N PRO A 38 -10.93 -4.63 -18.38
CA PRO A 38 -11.13 -5.80 -17.53
C PRO A 38 -9.87 -6.11 -16.70
N ARG A 39 -10.06 -6.69 -15.50
CA ARG A 39 -8.96 -6.99 -14.56
C ARG A 39 -7.77 -7.73 -15.18
N MET A 40 -8.03 -8.62 -16.13
CA MET A 40 -6.99 -9.38 -16.83
C MET A 40 -6.01 -8.50 -17.64
N LEU A 41 -6.47 -7.34 -18.11
CA LEU A 41 -5.68 -6.40 -18.89
C LEU A 41 -5.04 -5.30 -18.02
N ARG A 42 -5.23 -5.32 -16.69
CA ARG A 42 -4.61 -4.39 -15.75
C ARG A 42 -3.25 -4.88 -15.24
N ALA A 43 -2.45 -5.49 -16.10
CA ALA A 43 -1.22 -6.17 -15.72
C ALA A 43 -0.03 -5.21 -15.47
N LYS A 44 -0.15 -3.91 -15.75
CA LYS A 44 0.95 -2.95 -15.61
C LYS A 44 1.60 -2.99 -14.22
N THR A 45 0.80 -2.90 -13.18
CA THR A 45 1.30 -2.92 -11.77
C THR A 45 2.00 -4.24 -11.44
N THR A 46 1.50 -5.36 -11.97
CA THR A 46 2.14 -6.67 -11.82
C THR A 46 3.48 -6.71 -12.54
N PHE A 47 3.58 -6.21 -13.78
CA PHE A 47 4.85 -6.12 -14.50
C PHE A 47 5.85 -5.22 -13.78
N GLU A 48 5.42 -4.06 -13.31
CA GLU A 48 6.25 -3.17 -12.50
C GLU A 48 6.74 -3.85 -11.20
N GLY A 49 5.87 -4.65 -10.54
CA GLY A 49 6.23 -5.44 -9.37
C GLY A 49 7.21 -6.57 -9.69
N MET A 50 7.01 -7.27 -10.79
CA MET A 50 7.89 -8.36 -11.24
C MET A 50 9.30 -7.88 -11.61
N GLY A 51 9.45 -6.63 -12.04
CA GLY A 51 10.75 -6.01 -12.31
C GLY A 51 11.57 -5.65 -11.06
N ARG A 52 10.99 -5.78 -9.85
CA ARG A 52 11.56 -5.35 -8.56
C ARG A 52 11.91 -6.53 -7.65
N THR A 53 12.61 -6.26 -6.56
CA THR A 53 12.72 -7.19 -5.42
C THR A 53 11.38 -7.31 -4.70
N ALA A 54 11.22 -8.28 -3.81
CA ALA A 54 9.99 -8.49 -3.03
C ALA A 54 9.65 -7.26 -2.17
N VAL A 55 10.64 -6.68 -1.51
CA VAL A 55 10.47 -5.50 -0.63
C VAL A 55 10.10 -4.26 -1.45
N GLU A 56 10.81 -3.99 -2.55
CA GLU A 56 10.51 -2.89 -3.47
C GLU A 56 9.13 -3.01 -4.10
N ALA A 57 8.73 -4.22 -4.52
CA ALA A 57 7.42 -4.48 -5.09
C ALA A 57 6.32 -4.25 -4.06
N TYR A 58 6.56 -4.69 -2.81
CA TYR A 58 5.63 -4.44 -1.73
C TYR A 58 5.51 -2.95 -1.43
N PHE A 59 6.61 -2.24 -1.22
CA PHE A 59 6.63 -0.78 -1.08
C PHE A 59 5.88 -0.07 -2.21
N HIS A 60 6.16 -0.44 -3.47
CA HIS A 60 5.47 0.11 -4.63
C HIS A 60 3.96 -0.13 -4.61
N SER A 61 3.51 -1.28 -4.10
CA SER A 61 2.08 -1.64 -4.01
C SER A 61 1.31 -0.87 -2.94
N VAL A 62 1.99 -0.41 -1.89
CA VAL A 62 1.38 0.34 -0.77
C VAL A 62 1.61 1.84 -0.88
N SER A 63 2.54 2.30 -1.72
CA SER A 63 2.86 3.71 -1.92
C SER A 63 1.92 4.37 -2.92
N ILE A 64 1.39 5.54 -2.57
CA ILE A 64 0.62 6.40 -3.47
C ILE A 64 1.57 7.28 -4.28
N LEU A 65 2.49 7.96 -3.60
CA LEU A 65 3.48 8.85 -4.21
C LEU A 65 4.71 8.03 -4.64
N ARG A 66 4.76 7.70 -5.92
CA ARG A 66 5.84 6.89 -6.51
C ARG A 66 7.00 7.77 -6.96
N GLY A 67 8.20 7.17 -7.17
CA GLY A 67 9.43 7.89 -7.49
C GLY A 67 9.28 9.00 -8.54
N PRO A 68 8.83 8.71 -9.78
CA PRO A 68 8.68 9.74 -10.81
C PRO A 68 7.69 10.85 -10.47
N MET A 69 6.62 10.53 -9.74
CA MET A 69 5.65 11.51 -9.25
C MET A 69 6.25 12.37 -8.13
N ARG A 70 7.04 11.76 -7.25
CA ARG A 70 7.74 12.47 -6.16
C ARG A 70 8.75 13.47 -6.72
N GLU A 71 9.53 13.08 -7.74
CA GLU A 71 10.50 13.94 -8.39
C GLU A 71 9.86 15.18 -9.04
N GLN A 72 8.67 15.03 -9.62
CA GLN A 72 7.93 16.14 -10.21
C GLN A 72 7.24 17.01 -9.15
N LEU A 73 6.78 16.40 -8.06
CA LEU A 73 6.01 17.07 -7.02
C LEU A 73 6.89 17.88 -6.06
N PHE A 74 8.05 17.37 -5.70
CA PHE A 74 8.94 18.03 -4.76
C PHE A 74 9.71 19.16 -5.44
N SER A 75 9.86 20.29 -4.72
CA SER A 75 10.72 21.37 -5.17
C SER A 75 12.19 20.94 -5.16
N GLU A 76 13.02 21.62 -5.93
CA GLU A 76 14.46 21.39 -5.89
C GLU A 76 15.07 21.62 -4.51
N ALA A 77 14.52 22.56 -3.73
CA ALA A 77 14.95 22.83 -2.36
C ALA A 77 14.68 21.59 -1.48
N LEU A 78 13.44 21.08 -1.48
CA LEU A 78 13.11 19.88 -0.71
C LEU A 78 13.92 18.67 -1.15
N GLN A 79 14.16 18.49 -2.46
CA GLN A 79 14.99 17.38 -2.97
C GLN A 79 16.43 17.47 -2.45
N ARG A 80 17.01 18.67 -2.40
CA ARG A 80 18.36 18.88 -1.81
C ARG A 80 18.38 18.60 -0.32
N ASP A 81 17.37 19.08 0.43
CA ASP A 81 17.28 18.87 1.88
C ASP A 81 17.13 17.39 2.24
N LEU A 82 16.41 16.63 1.42
CA LEU A 82 16.25 15.17 1.58
C LEU A 82 17.54 14.40 1.26
N ALA A 83 18.50 14.99 0.56
CA ALA A 83 19.81 14.38 0.26
C ALA A 83 19.73 12.93 -0.28
N GLY A 84 18.73 12.64 -1.10
CA GLY A 84 18.47 11.31 -1.64
C GLY A 84 17.59 10.41 -0.76
N TYR A 85 17.28 10.79 0.49
CA TYR A 85 16.41 9.99 1.35
C TYR A 85 15.07 9.67 0.69
N GLY A 86 14.65 8.42 0.83
CA GLY A 86 13.39 7.92 0.34
C GLY A 86 12.68 7.01 1.35
N ALA A 87 11.36 7.03 1.33
CA ALA A 87 10.56 6.18 2.23
C ALA A 87 10.81 4.66 2.03
N GLN A 88 11.41 4.26 0.89
CA GLN A 88 11.87 2.89 0.64
C GLN A 88 12.87 2.44 1.71
N GLU A 89 13.75 3.34 2.18
CA GLU A 89 14.77 3.03 3.18
C GLU A 89 14.18 2.50 4.50
N VAL A 90 12.98 2.98 4.87
CA VAL A 90 12.26 2.47 6.05
C VAL A 90 11.88 1.01 5.88
N PHE A 91 11.45 0.63 4.67
CA PHE A 91 11.10 -0.76 4.35
C PHE A 91 12.34 -1.64 4.33
N ASP A 92 13.43 -1.18 3.72
CA ASP A 92 14.70 -1.90 3.65
C ASP A 92 15.30 -2.09 5.05
N TYR A 93 15.24 -1.06 5.89
CA TYR A 93 15.64 -1.15 7.29
C TYR A 93 14.87 -2.21 8.07
N HIS A 94 13.55 -2.26 7.93
CA HIS A 94 12.75 -3.28 8.60
C HIS A 94 12.93 -4.66 7.95
N ALA A 95 13.03 -4.75 6.64
CA ALA A 95 13.26 -6.01 5.94
C ALA A 95 14.56 -6.68 6.40
N GLY A 96 15.64 -5.91 6.54
CA GLY A 96 16.92 -6.43 7.06
C GLY A 96 16.87 -6.95 8.52
N ARG A 97 15.78 -6.68 9.24
CA ARG A 97 15.55 -7.14 10.63
C ARG A 97 14.43 -8.16 10.76
N ALA A 98 13.82 -8.56 9.67
CA ALA A 98 12.66 -9.45 9.71
C ALA A 98 13.01 -10.88 10.21
N GLY A 99 14.26 -11.32 10.03
CA GLY A 99 14.74 -12.62 10.49
C GLY A 99 13.98 -13.81 9.89
N THR A 100 13.47 -13.67 8.67
CA THR A 100 12.68 -14.70 7.99
C THR A 100 12.92 -14.68 6.48
N ASP A 101 12.96 -15.88 5.89
CA ASP A 101 13.00 -16.09 4.45
C ASP A 101 11.59 -16.39 3.87
N ASP A 102 10.56 -16.52 4.73
CA ASP A 102 9.18 -16.74 4.27
C ASP A 102 8.59 -15.44 3.71
N PRO A 103 8.20 -15.40 2.43
CA PRO A 103 7.74 -14.17 1.78
C PRO A 103 6.48 -13.58 2.42
N LEU A 104 5.58 -14.42 2.95
CA LEU A 104 4.38 -13.92 3.62
C LEU A 104 4.73 -13.32 4.98
N ALA A 105 5.59 -13.99 5.75
CA ALA A 105 6.03 -13.50 7.05
C ALA A 105 6.76 -12.16 6.93
N LEU A 106 7.63 -12.01 5.92
CA LEU A 106 8.31 -10.75 5.61
C LEU A 106 7.32 -9.62 5.36
N ILE A 107 6.35 -9.82 4.46
CA ILE A 107 5.37 -8.77 4.13
C ILE A 107 4.47 -8.45 5.33
N GLN A 108 4.08 -9.45 6.11
CA GLN A 108 3.30 -9.22 7.33
C GLN A 108 4.10 -8.44 8.37
N TYR A 109 5.39 -8.74 8.51
CA TYR A 109 6.27 -7.97 9.39
C TYR A 109 6.41 -6.51 8.93
N LEU A 110 6.58 -6.28 7.65
CA LEU A 110 6.60 -4.92 7.09
C LEU A 110 5.29 -4.18 7.33
N ASP A 111 4.14 -4.84 7.13
CA ASP A 111 2.83 -4.25 7.46
C ASP A 111 2.72 -3.85 8.94
N LEU A 112 3.15 -4.73 9.84
CA LEU A 112 3.14 -4.46 11.28
C LEU A 112 4.02 -3.26 11.66
N LYS A 113 5.17 -3.11 11.01
CA LYS A 113 6.15 -2.05 11.33
C LYS A 113 5.88 -0.72 10.64
N THR A 114 5.10 -0.69 9.57
CA THR A 114 4.87 0.51 8.76
C THR A 114 3.38 0.87 8.66
N TYR A 115 2.62 0.14 7.86
CA TYR A 115 1.23 0.46 7.54
C TYR A 115 0.30 0.39 8.76
N LEU A 116 0.42 -0.65 9.59
CA LEU A 116 -0.43 -0.82 10.75
C LEU A 116 -0.22 0.31 11.76
N VAL A 117 1.02 0.61 12.09
CA VAL A 117 1.36 1.66 13.08
C VAL A 117 1.11 3.05 12.50
N GLY A 118 1.62 3.31 11.28
CA GLY A 118 1.64 4.65 10.69
C GLY A 118 0.29 5.13 10.13
N ASP A 119 -0.59 4.21 9.70
CA ASP A 119 -1.90 4.56 9.14
C ASP A 119 -3.05 4.05 10.03
N ILE A 120 -3.22 2.73 10.16
CA ILE A 120 -4.43 2.17 10.75
C ILE A 120 -4.55 2.53 12.24
N ASN A 121 -3.55 2.21 13.05
CA ASN A 121 -3.59 2.47 14.49
C ASN A 121 -3.64 3.98 14.79
N THR A 122 -2.81 4.75 14.11
CA THR A 122 -2.81 6.23 14.27
C THR A 122 -4.17 6.83 13.93
N LYS A 123 -4.80 6.37 12.87
CA LYS A 123 -6.13 6.85 12.46
C LYS A 123 -7.21 6.47 13.46
N VAL A 124 -7.25 5.19 13.88
CA VAL A 124 -8.24 4.70 14.85
C VAL A 124 -8.07 5.43 16.18
N ASP A 125 -6.85 5.47 16.70
CA ASP A 125 -6.55 6.12 17.98
C ASP A 125 -6.96 7.61 17.96
N ARG A 126 -6.48 8.38 16.99
CA ARG A 126 -6.77 9.82 16.91
C ARG A 126 -8.24 10.12 16.69
N ALA A 127 -8.93 9.35 15.85
CA ALA A 127 -10.33 9.56 15.57
C ALA A 127 -11.20 9.21 16.79
N SER A 128 -10.91 8.15 17.52
CA SER A 128 -11.64 7.74 18.70
C SER A 128 -11.36 8.67 19.90
N MET A 129 -10.07 9.01 20.11
CA MET A 129 -9.68 9.90 21.22
C MET A 129 -10.17 11.35 21.03
N ALA A 130 -10.38 11.79 19.80
CA ALA A 130 -11.06 13.07 19.54
C ALA A 130 -12.48 13.14 20.14
N HIS A 131 -13.07 11.99 20.41
CA HIS A 131 -14.38 11.84 21.04
C HIS A 131 -14.29 11.18 22.44
N SER A 132 -13.10 11.17 23.06
CA SER A 132 -12.84 10.57 24.37
C SER A 132 -13.21 9.08 24.47
N LEU A 133 -13.10 8.36 23.35
CA LEU A 133 -13.38 6.93 23.24
C LEU A 133 -12.08 6.13 23.16
N GLU A 134 -11.80 5.30 24.15
CA GLU A 134 -10.70 4.35 24.10
C GLU A 134 -11.09 3.11 23.26
N VAL A 135 -10.30 2.79 22.23
CA VAL A 135 -10.48 1.59 21.40
C VAL A 135 -9.40 0.57 21.75
N ARG A 136 -9.81 -0.66 22.00
CA ARG A 136 -8.92 -1.79 22.22
C ARG A 136 -9.15 -2.84 21.14
N GLU A 137 -8.07 -3.32 20.55
CA GLU A 137 -8.05 -4.24 19.41
C GLU A 137 -7.64 -5.67 19.87
N PRO A 138 -8.58 -6.56 20.25
CA PRO A 138 -8.22 -7.88 20.81
C PRO A 138 -7.35 -8.74 19.88
N LEU A 139 -7.53 -8.62 18.56
CA LEU A 139 -6.74 -9.34 17.57
C LEU A 139 -5.31 -8.78 17.37
N MET A 140 -5.00 -7.67 18.02
CA MET A 140 -3.67 -7.05 18.01
C MET A 140 -2.94 -7.23 19.35
N ASP A 141 -3.45 -8.08 20.24
CA ASP A 141 -2.72 -8.48 21.43
C ASP A 141 -1.35 -9.04 21.03
N HIS A 142 -0.28 -8.52 21.66
CA HIS A 142 1.09 -8.84 21.26
C HIS A 142 1.39 -10.33 21.40
N LYS A 143 0.87 -11.02 22.44
CA LYS A 143 1.06 -12.46 22.61
C LYS A 143 0.40 -13.27 21.50
N LEU A 144 -0.82 -12.84 21.09
CA LEU A 144 -1.48 -13.44 19.94
C LEU A 144 -0.71 -13.21 18.64
N VAL A 145 -0.20 -12.00 18.42
CA VAL A 145 0.59 -11.67 17.23
C VAL A 145 1.91 -12.46 17.21
N GLU A 146 2.61 -12.55 18.32
CA GLU A 146 3.84 -13.33 18.46
C GLU A 146 3.59 -14.82 18.18
N TRP A 147 2.55 -15.39 18.77
CA TRP A 147 2.16 -16.78 18.48
C TRP A 147 1.79 -16.97 17.01
N LEU A 148 0.97 -16.10 16.42
CA LEU A 148 0.63 -16.16 15.00
C LEU A 148 1.87 -16.05 14.09
N ALA A 149 2.89 -15.30 14.50
CA ALA A 149 4.13 -15.19 13.75
C ALA A 149 4.87 -16.54 13.63
N THR A 150 4.78 -17.42 14.63
CA THR A 150 5.40 -18.76 14.60
C THR A 150 4.69 -19.74 13.67
N LEU A 151 3.46 -19.46 13.25
CA LEU A 151 2.68 -20.39 12.45
C LEU A 151 3.10 -20.37 10.97
N PRO A 152 3.08 -21.54 10.29
CA PRO A 152 3.33 -21.62 8.86
C PRO A 152 2.40 -20.73 8.04
N SER A 153 2.90 -20.17 6.95
CA SER A 153 2.16 -19.31 6.04
C SER A 153 0.91 -19.98 5.46
N SER A 154 0.92 -21.31 5.29
CA SER A 154 -0.22 -22.12 4.82
C SER A 154 -1.44 -22.09 5.75
N LEU A 155 -1.24 -21.81 7.05
CA LEU A 155 -2.34 -21.62 8.01
C LEU A 155 -2.90 -20.19 8.00
N LYS A 156 -2.16 -19.24 7.47
CA LYS A 156 -2.56 -17.83 7.37
C LYS A 156 -3.29 -17.52 6.07
N VAL A 157 -2.74 -18.03 4.95
CA VAL A 157 -3.29 -17.84 3.60
C VAL A 157 -3.32 -19.19 2.88
N ARG A 158 -4.49 -19.57 2.37
CA ARG A 158 -4.67 -20.81 1.60
C ARG A 158 -5.29 -20.49 0.24
N GLY A 159 -4.48 -20.60 -0.82
CA GLY A 159 -4.89 -20.14 -2.14
C GLY A 159 -5.17 -18.65 -2.16
N GLN A 160 -6.39 -18.26 -2.44
CA GLN A 160 -6.85 -16.85 -2.37
C GLN A 160 -7.51 -16.50 -1.04
N GLU A 161 -7.69 -17.48 -0.18
CA GLU A 161 -8.34 -17.30 1.11
C GLU A 161 -7.35 -16.77 2.15
N GLY A 162 -7.57 -15.56 2.63
CA GLY A 162 -6.84 -14.97 3.76
C GLY A 162 -7.53 -15.22 5.08
N LYS A 163 -6.79 -15.09 6.20
CA LYS A 163 -7.29 -15.35 7.56
C LYS A 163 -7.79 -16.79 7.73
N PHE A 164 -7.17 -17.75 7.03
CA PHE A 164 -7.67 -19.11 6.93
C PHE A 164 -7.89 -19.76 8.30
N LEU A 165 -6.87 -19.75 9.19
CA LEU A 165 -6.98 -20.34 10.52
C LEU A 165 -8.10 -19.70 11.35
N LEU A 166 -8.19 -18.35 11.35
CA LEU A 166 -9.23 -17.62 12.09
C LEU A 166 -10.64 -18.01 11.62
N LYS A 167 -10.85 -18.07 10.31
CA LYS A 167 -12.14 -18.48 9.76
C LYS A 167 -12.50 -19.91 10.14
N LYS A 168 -11.53 -20.83 10.03
CA LYS A 168 -11.72 -22.23 10.44
C LYS A 168 -12.05 -22.38 11.92
N ALA A 169 -11.39 -21.61 12.77
CA ALA A 169 -11.66 -21.63 14.22
C ALA A 169 -13.08 -21.10 14.55
N LEU A 170 -13.62 -20.21 13.74
CA LEU A 170 -14.92 -19.58 13.98
C LEU A 170 -16.09 -20.29 13.28
N GLU A 171 -15.86 -21.28 12.42
CA GLU A 171 -16.93 -22.04 11.76
C GLU A 171 -18.00 -22.63 12.72
N PRO A 172 -17.64 -23.10 13.94
CA PRO A 172 -18.64 -23.56 14.88
C PRO A 172 -19.52 -22.46 15.49
N GLN A 173 -19.07 -21.20 15.45
CA GLN A 173 -19.74 -20.07 16.10
C GLN A 173 -20.43 -19.10 15.13
N LEU A 174 -19.96 -19.04 13.89
CA LEU A 174 -20.46 -18.08 12.91
C LEU A 174 -20.89 -18.76 11.62
N PRO A 175 -21.99 -18.30 10.99
CA PRO A 175 -22.45 -18.80 9.70
C PRO A 175 -21.42 -18.60 8.59
N ASN A 176 -21.36 -19.52 7.65
CA ASN A 176 -20.41 -19.50 6.52
C ASN A 176 -20.59 -18.28 5.60
N ASP A 177 -21.80 -17.79 5.42
CA ASP A 177 -22.11 -16.60 4.64
C ASP A 177 -21.52 -15.33 5.27
N VAL A 178 -21.32 -15.30 6.56
CA VAL A 178 -20.62 -14.24 7.29
C VAL A 178 -19.09 -14.38 7.15
N LEU A 179 -18.56 -15.59 7.38
CA LEU A 179 -17.12 -15.86 7.38
C LEU A 179 -16.49 -15.74 5.99
N TYR A 180 -17.19 -16.25 4.97
CA TYR A 180 -16.67 -16.36 3.61
C TYR A 180 -17.28 -15.35 2.62
N ARG A 181 -17.98 -14.35 3.14
CA ARG A 181 -18.52 -13.26 2.30
C ARG A 181 -17.43 -12.55 1.49
N PRO A 182 -17.74 -12.09 0.27
CA PRO A 182 -16.84 -11.25 -0.48
C PRO A 182 -16.39 -10.03 0.34
N LYS A 183 -15.09 -9.74 0.30
CA LYS A 183 -14.55 -8.58 1.03
C LYS A 183 -15.12 -7.29 0.47
N MET A 184 -15.83 -6.54 1.31
CA MET A 184 -16.19 -5.15 1.04
C MET A 184 -15.19 -4.22 1.74
N GLY A 185 -14.61 -3.29 0.96
CA GLY A 185 -13.74 -2.25 1.51
C GLY A 185 -14.57 -1.07 2.02
N PHE A 186 -14.10 -0.41 3.08
CA PHE A 186 -14.59 0.91 3.43
C PHE A 186 -13.95 1.91 2.47
N SER A 187 -14.69 2.39 1.50
CA SER A 187 -14.23 3.47 0.63
C SER A 187 -15.16 4.67 0.76
N VAL A 188 -14.56 5.78 1.18
CA VAL A 188 -15.22 7.08 1.11
C VAL A 188 -15.08 7.57 -0.34
N PRO A 189 -16.12 8.11 -0.97
CA PRO A 189 -16.07 8.55 -2.37
C PRO A 189 -15.32 9.89 -2.51
N LEU A 190 -14.07 9.93 -2.03
CA LEU A 190 -13.22 11.14 -2.02
C LEU A 190 -13.04 11.73 -3.43
N ALA A 191 -12.86 10.87 -4.43
CA ALA A 191 -12.69 11.33 -5.81
C ALA A 191 -13.89 12.14 -6.28
N ARG A 192 -15.11 11.67 -5.99
CA ARG A 192 -16.35 12.40 -6.29
C ARG A 192 -16.44 13.68 -5.45
N TRP A 193 -16.18 13.60 -4.15
CA TRP A 193 -16.27 14.78 -3.28
C TRP A 193 -15.31 15.90 -3.69
N PHE A 194 -14.10 15.54 -4.11
CA PHE A 194 -13.10 16.51 -4.55
C PHE A 194 -13.38 17.11 -5.93
N ARG A 195 -14.24 16.47 -6.73
CA ARG A 195 -14.72 17.01 -8.00
C ARG A 195 -15.98 17.87 -7.85
N GLU A 196 -16.80 17.61 -6.85
CA GLU A 196 -18.12 18.21 -6.66
C GLU A 196 -18.17 19.08 -5.38
N PRO A 197 -18.64 18.58 -4.19
CA PRO A 197 -18.92 19.46 -3.04
C PRO A 197 -17.66 20.06 -2.39
N LEU A 198 -16.52 19.41 -2.49
CA LEU A 198 -15.27 19.88 -1.90
C LEU A 198 -14.27 20.43 -2.93
N LYS A 199 -14.69 20.62 -4.17
CA LYS A 199 -13.83 21.07 -5.29
C LYS A 199 -13.04 22.33 -4.94
N GLN A 200 -13.72 23.38 -4.51
CA GLN A 200 -13.08 24.65 -4.19
C GLN A 200 -12.19 24.52 -2.95
N ARG A 201 -12.67 23.84 -1.91
CA ARG A 201 -11.89 23.64 -0.68
C ARG A 201 -10.57 22.91 -0.92
N VAL A 202 -10.58 21.89 -1.79
CA VAL A 202 -9.35 21.17 -2.17
C VAL A 202 -8.42 22.10 -2.94
N ARG A 203 -8.96 22.86 -3.88
CA ARG A 203 -8.19 23.82 -4.67
C ARG A 203 -7.52 24.87 -3.79
N ASP A 204 -8.24 25.46 -2.87
CA ASP A 204 -7.72 26.46 -1.93
C ASP A 204 -6.68 25.87 -0.98
N ALA A 205 -6.87 24.64 -0.51
CA ALA A 205 -5.93 23.97 0.38
C ALA A 205 -4.61 23.61 -0.34
N VAL A 206 -4.69 23.14 -1.59
CA VAL A 206 -3.52 22.63 -2.33
C VAL A 206 -2.77 23.74 -3.06
N LEU A 207 -3.47 24.77 -3.55
CA LEU A 207 -2.88 25.86 -4.34
C LEU A 207 -2.77 27.19 -3.56
N GLY A 208 -3.30 27.21 -2.33
CA GLY A 208 -3.30 28.39 -1.47
C GLY A 208 -1.92 28.76 -0.96
N GLU A 209 -1.80 30.00 -0.49
CA GLU A 209 -0.55 30.61 -0.04
C GLU A 209 0.09 29.85 1.15
N ARG A 210 -0.72 29.27 2.03
CA ARG A 210 -0.25 28.48 3.16
C ARG A 210 0.63 27.29 2.74
N LEU A 211 0.27 26.59 1.66
CA LEU A 211 1.10 25.50 1.14
C LEU A 211 2.24 26.05 0.28
N ALA A 212 1.98 27.07 -0.53
CA ALA A 212 2.97 27.70 -1.38
C ALA A 212 4.15 28.28 -0.57
N SER A 213 3.88 28.91 0.59
CA SER A 213 4.91 29.51 1.45
C SER A 213 5.86 28.48 2.09
N THR A 214 5.51 27.18 2.11
CA THR A 214 6.45 26.14 2.58
C THR A 214 7.65 25.96 1.67
N GLY A 215 7.52 26.28 0.39
CA GLY A 215 8.55 26.05 -0.61
C GLY A 215 8.84 24.58 -0.92
N TRP A 216 8.06 23.64 -0.38
CA TRP A 216 8.33 22.20 -0.49
C TRP A 216 7.90 21.58 -1.82
N PHE A 217 6.90 22.16 -2.48
CA PHE A 217 6.27 21.55 -3.63
C PHE A 217 6.39 22.40 -4.89
N ASN A 218 6.47 21.74 -6.04
CA ASN A 218 6.37 22.36 -7.34
C ASN A 218 4.92 22.79 -7.60
N ARG A 219 4.67 24.10 -7.56
CA ARG A 219 3.35 24.67 -7.73
C ARG A 219 2.70 24.35 -9.08
N GLY A 220 3.49 24.33 -10.15
CA GLY A 220 3.01 23.97 -11.49
C GLY A 220 2.51 22.53 -11.55
N TYR A 221 3.23 21.61 -10.91
CA TYR A 221 2.81 20.22 -10.84
C TYR A 221 1.59 20.01 -9.93
N LEU A 222 1.50 20.72 -8.80
CA LEU A 222 0.29 20.72 -7.97
C LEU A 222 -0.94 21.21 -8.74
N GLN A 223 -0.80 22.29 -9.50
CA GLN A 223 -1.87 22.81 -10.37
C GLN A 223 -2.32 21.74 -11.37
N HIS A 224 -1.33 21.11 -12.06
CA HIS A 224 -1.63 20.03 -13.00
C HIS A 224 -2.40 18.88 -12.36
N LEU A 225 -1.98 18.42 -11.14
CA LEU A 225 -2.68 17.35 -10.43
C LEU A 225 -4.11 17.71 -10.06
N VAL A 226 -4.33 18.94 -9.57
CA VAL A 226 -5.67 19.42 -9.22
C VAL A 226 -6.55 19.49 -10.45
N ASP A 227 -6.06 20.06 -11.54
CA ASP A 227 -6.82 20.22 -12.77
C ASP A 227 -7.12 18.86 -13.42
N ALA A 228 -6.14 17.97 -13.51
CA ALA A 228 -6.32 16.60 -14.01
C ALA A 228 -7.38 15.83 -13.19
N HIS A 229 -7.36 15.98 -11.86
CA HIS A 229 -8.34 15.31 -11.00
C HIS A 229 -9.75 15.89 -11.18
N GLN A 230 -9.87 17.21 -11.32
CA GLN A 230 -11.16 17.90 -11.40
C GLN A 230 -11.83 17.83 -12.78
N ASN A 231 -11.06 17.57 -13.83
CA ASN A 231 -11.57 17.45 -15.21
C ASN A 231 -11.91 16.01 -15.61
N GLY A 232 -11.67 15.03 -14.75
CA GLY A 232 -11.95 13.60 -14.98
C GLY A 232 -10.74 12.79 -15.22
#